data_3807fd7e16f99b0707c6a502a21aabb1
#
_entry.id   3807fd7e16f99b0707c6a502a21aabb1
#
_cell.length_a   1.000
_cell.length_b   1.000
_cell.length_c   1.000
_cell.angle_alpha   90.00
_cell.angle_beta   90.00
_cell.angle_gamma   90.00
#
_symmetry.space_group_name_H-M   'P 1'
#
loop_
_entity.id
_entity.type
_entity.pdbx_description
1 polymer ?
#
loop_
_entity_poly.entity_id
_entity_poly.type
_entity_poly.pdbx_seq_one_letter_code
_entity_poly.pdbx_strand_id
1 'polypeptide(L)'
;MPINIDYFSDDKYQYSTALMFAYINLCKPNKTKLNVDDLKFNLDYNCWANNVRPIDVLNDMKNKKYKDELTRIKNANIKYPIILDSNYKILDGYHRYVKHIIENKKTINVYIFDKKLMKKFIIGKRHEINTLEINDFIELFNRRFKKILLKYE
;
A
#
# COMPACT_ATOMS: atom_id res chain seq x y z
N MET A 1 -13.48 14.41 14.67
CA MET A 1 -13.11 13.02 14.93
C MET A 1 -11.81 12.70 14.18
N PRO A 2 -10.73 12.43 14.88
CA PRO A 2 -9.46 12.11 14.21
C PRO A 2 -9.57 10.79 13.47
N ILE A 3 -9.03 10.76 12.26
CA ILE A 3 -8.91 9.55 11.47
C ILE A 3 -7.59 8.88 11.86
N ASN A 4 -7.65 7.61 12.23
CA ASN A 4 -6.45 6.81 12.38
C ASN A 4 -5.87 6.56 11.00
N ILE A 5 -4.79 7.22 10.68
CA ILE A 5 -4.23 7.24 9.33
C ILE A 5 -3.08 6.26 9.26
N ASP A 6 -3.27 5.17 8.54
CA ASP A 6 -2.17 4.36 8.08
C ASP A 6 -1.34 5.16 7.08
N TYR A 7 -0.04 5.05 7.19
CA TYR A 7 0.85 5.80 6.33
C TYR A 7 2.05 4.97 5.90
N PHE A 8 2.57 5.32 4.74
CA PHE A 8 3.88 4.89 4.25
C PHE A 8 4.86 6.05 4.45
N SER A 9 6.09 5.75 4.85
CA SER A 9 7.16 6.75 4.98
C SER A 9 8.34 6.42 4.08
N ASP A 10 8.87 7.43 3.42
CA ASP A 10 10.20 7.37 2.81
C ASP A 10 11.20 8.16 3.66
N ASP A 11 12.35 8.51 3.11
CA ASP A 11 13.39 9.25 3.85
C ASP A 11 12.96 10.66 4.30
N LYS A 12 11.99 11.25 3.61
CA LYS A 12 11.62 12.66 3.77
C LYS A 12 10.19 12.87 4.25
N TYR A 13 9.25 12.08 3.78
CA TYR A 13 7.82 12.36 3.91
C TYR A 13 7.03 11.18 4.42
N GLN A 14 5.85 11.49 4.94
CA GLN A 14 4.78 10.53 5.19
C GLN A 14 3.72 10.68 4.11
N TYR A 15 3.22 9.55 3.63
CA TYR A 15 2.18 9.46 2.59
C TYR A 15 0.96 8.76 3.17
N SER A 16 -0.22 9.34 2.97
CA SER A 16 -1.47 8.75 3.46
C SER A 16 -1.96 7.62 2.56
N THR A 17 -2.04 6.40 3.09
CA THR A 17 -2.67 5.28 2.39
C THR A 17 -4.16 5.49 2.21
N ALA A 18 -4.83 6.18 3.14
CA ALA A 18 -6.23 6.54 2.99
C ALA A 18 -6.50 7.45 1.77
N LEU A 19 -5.60 8.41 1.50
CA LEU A 19 -5.67 9.21 0.27
C LEU A 19 -5.46 8.37 -0.98
N MET A 20 -4.56 7.39 -0.93
CA MET A 20 -4.33 6.45 -2.04
C MET A 20 -5.59 5.64 -2.34
N PHE A 21 -6.25 5.11 -1.32
CA PHE A 21 -7.48 4.35 -1.48
C PHE A 21 -8.63 5.22 -2.01
N ALA A 22 -8.77 6.44 -1.50
CA ALA A 22 -9.77 7.38 -2.00
C ALA A 22 -9.52 7.71 -3.49
N TYR A 23 -8.27 7.94 -3.86
CA TYR A 23 -7.88 8.15 -5.27
C TYR A 23 -8.29 6.96 -6.15
N ILE A 24 -7.97 5.74 -5.74
CA ILE A 24 -8.30 4.53 -6.49
C ILE A 24 -9.83 4.40 -6.65
N ASN A 25 -10.58 4.59 -5.57
CA ASN A 25 -12.02 4.41 -5.58
C ASN A 25 -12.75 5.48 -6.42
N LEU A 26 -12.26 6.71 -6.41
CA LEU A 26 -12.94 7.83 -7.07
C LEU A 26 -12.41 8.11 -8.47
N CYS A 27 -11.12 7.94 -8.70
CA CYS A 27 -10.48 8.22 -10.00
C CYS A 27 -10.30 6.98 -10.88
N LYS A 28 -10.44 5.78 -10.31
CA LYS A 28 -10.39 4.48 -11.03
C LYS A 28 -9.20 4.38 -12.00
N PRO A 29 -7.94 4.50 -11.50
CA PRO A 29 -6.77 4.42 -12.36
C PRO A 29 -6.65 3.05 -13.01
N ASN A 30 -5.90 2.97 -14.10
CA ASN A 30 -5.65 1.72 -14.80
C ASN A 30 -4.79 0.78 -13.95
N LYS A 31 -5.11 -0.52 -14.02
CA LYS A 31 -4.31 -1.58 -13.43
C LYS A 31 -3.27 -2.05 -14.43
N THR A 32 -2.13 -2.48 -13.90
CA THR A 32 -1.07 -3.14 -14.66
C THR A 32 -0.92 -4.57 -14.16
N LYS A 33 -0.67 -5.52 -15.06
CA LYS A 33 -0.39 -6.90 -14.70
C LYS A 33 1.12 -7.11 -14.75
N LEU A 34 1.71 -7.53 -13.63
CA LEU A 34 3.14 -7.82 -13.50
C LEU A 34 3.37 -9.27 -13.14
N ASN A 35 4.58 -9.75 -13.38
CA ASN A 35 5.02 -11.04 -12.89
C ASN A 35 5.26 -10.98 -11.38
N VAL A 36 4.75 -11.95 -10.64
CA VAL A 36 4.96 -12.06 -9.18
C VAL A 36 6.45 -12.07 -8.86
N ASP A 37 7.25 -12.77 -9.66
CA ASP A 37 8.69 -12.91 -9.43
C ASP A 37 9.45 -11.59 -9.53
N ASP A 38 8.98 -10.64 -10.31
CA ASP A 38 9.62 -9.33 -10.49
C ASP A 38 9.54 -8.45 -9.24
N LEU A 39 8.71 -8.83 -8.27
CA LEU A 39 8.48 -8.08 -7.03
C LEU A 39 9.16 -8.71 -5.80
N LYS A 40 9.95 -9.78 -5.98
CA LYS A 40 10.53 -10.55 -4.86
C LYS A 40 11.46 -9.76 -3.95
N PHE A 41 12.10 -8.70 -4.45
CA PHE A 41 12.93 -7.84 -3.61
C PHE A 41 12.15 -7.23 -2.44
N ASN A 42 10.83 -7.09 -2.58
CA ASN A 42 9.97 -6.58 -1.51
C ASN A 42 9.91 -7.51 -0.27
N LEU A 43 10.27 -8.78 -0.42
CA LEU A 43 10.22 -9.75 0.67
C LEU A 43 11.25 -9.47 1.77
N ASP A 44 12.28 -8.68 1.48
CA ASP A 44 13.37 -8.37 2.41
C ASP A 44 13.14 -7.15 3.28
N TYR A 45 12.04 -6.43 3.08
CA TYR A 45 11.72 -5.25 3.89
C TYR A 45 11.08 -5.61 5.21
N ASN A 46 11.49 -4.91 6.29
CA ASN A 46 10.86 -4.99 7.62
C ASN A 46 9.51 -4.26 7.63
N CYS A 47 8.54 -4.80 6.93
CA CYS A 47 7.23 -4.16 6.74
C CYS A 47 6.19 -4.54 7.80
N TRP A 48 6.46 -5.55 8.62
CA TRP A 48 5.55 -6.04 9.64
C TRP A 48 6.09 -5.78 11.06
N ALA A 49 5.22 -5.89 12.05
CA ALA A 49 5.58 -5.66 13.45
C ALA A 49 6.73 -6.55 13.92
N ASN A 50 7.49 -6.08 14.91
CA ASN A 50 8.61 -6.80 15.53
C ASN A 50 9.76 -7.13 14.56
N ASN A 51 10.00 -6.24 13.59
CA ASN A 51 11.05 -6.40 12.56
C ASN A 51 10.90 -7.68 11.74
N VAL A 52 9.69 -8.15 11.55
CA VAL A 52 9.41 -9.33 10.73
C VAL A 52 9.35 -8.95 9.26
N ARG A 53 10.11 -9.69 8.44
CA ARG A 53 10.08 -9.55 6.99
C ARG A 53 9.19 -10.63 6.38
N PRO A 54 8.57 -10.38 5.23
CA PRO A 54 7.82 -11.43 4.53
C PRO A 54 8.63 -12.70 4.26
N ILE A 55 9.92 -12.55 3.94
CA ILE A 55 10.79 -13.72 3.70
C ILE A 55 10.97 -14.58 4.95
N ASP A 56 11.00 -13.99 6.13
CA ASP A 56 11.13 -14.73 7.38
C ASP A 56 9.91 -15.65 7.60
N VAL A 57 8.72 -15.14 7.31
CA VAL A 57 7.47 -15.90 7.43
C VAL A 57 7.43 -17.04 6.40
N LEU A 58 7.79 -16.76 5.14
CA LEU A 58 7.80 -17.76 4.07
C LEU A 58 8.79 -18.90 4.34
N ASN A 59 9.92 -18.60 4.98
CA ASN A 59 10.94 -19.61 5.30
C ASN A 59 10.60 -20.46 6.52
N ASP A 60 9.65 -20.04 7.36
CA ASP A 60 9.34 -20.73 8.61
C ASP A 60 7.85 -20.61 8.99
N MET A 61 6.99 -21.04 8.09
CA MET A 61 5.54 -20.89 8.23
C MET A 61 4.93 -21.67 9.41
N LYS A 62 5.65 -22.64 9.98
CA LYS A 62 5.19 -23.40 11.14
C LYS A 62 5.53 -22.74 12.48
N ASN A 63 6.32 -21.66 12.46
CA ASN A 63 6.72 -20.97 13.67
C ASN A 63 5.53 -20.21 14.27
N LYS A 64 5.25 -20.46 15.53
CA LYS A 64 4.10 -19.87 16.25
C LYS A 64 4.16 -18.33 16.32
N LYS A 65 5.37 -17.75 16.29
CA LYS A 65 5.51 -16.29 16.34
C LYS A 65 4.98 -15.58 15.09
N TYR A 66 4.82 -16.32 13.97
CA TYR A 66 4.27 -15.78 12.71
C TYR A 66 2.78 -16.07 12.52
N LYS A 67 2.12 -16.62 13.52
CA LYS A 67 0.71 -17.02 13.44
C LYS A 67 -0.20 -15.87 13.00
N ASP A 68 -0.02 -14.68 13.56
CA ASP A 68 -0.86 -13.51 13.25
C ASP A 68 -0.66 -13.06 11.80
N GLU A 69 0.58 -13.03 11.33
CA GLU A 69 0.87 -12.67 9.93
C GLU A 69 0.31 -13.72 8.96
N LEU A 70 0.46 -15.00 9.28
CA LEU A 70 -0.11 -16.08 8.47
C LEU A 70 -1.63 -16.01 8.39
N THR A 71 -2.30 -15.67 9.49
CA THR A 71 -3.75 -15.46 9.50
C THR A 71 -4.16 -14.31 8.59
N ARG A 72 -3.43 -13.19 8.63
CA ARG A 72 -3.68 -12.04 7.77
C ARG A 72 -3.44 -12.38 6.29
N ILE A 73 -2.41 -13.15 5.99
CA ILE A 73 -2.13 -13.63 4.64
C ILE A 73 -3.28 -14.52 4.16
N LYS A 74 -3.71 -15.48 4.97
CA LYS A 74 -4.81 -16.38 4.63
C LYS A 74 -6.10 -15.63 4.34
N ASN A 75 -6.40 -14.60 5.12
CA ASN A 75 -7.63 -13.82 5.00
C ASN A 75 -7.54 -12.70 3.96
N ALA A 76 -6.37 -12.45 3.38
CA ALA A 76 -6.21 -11.42 2.34
C ALA A 76 -7.02 -11.79 1.09
N ASN A 77 -7.65 -10.78 0.49
CA ASN A 77 -8.41 -10.97 -0.75
C ASN A 77 -7.54 -10.64 -1.95
N ILE A 78 -7.09 -11.66 -2.66
CA ILE A 78 -6.20 -11.51 -3.82
C ILE A 78 -6.86 -10.88 -5.04
N LYS A 79 -8.17 -10.65 -5.02
CA LYS A 79 -8.87 -9.92 -6.08
C LYS A 79 -8.52 -8.42 -6.08
N TYR A 80 -8.14 -7.87 -4.92
CA TYR A 80 -7.74 -6.47 -4.85
C TYR A 80 -6.30 -6.29 -5.32
N PRO A 81 -6.04 -5.37 -6.26
CA PRO A 81 -4.67 -5.05 -6.67
C PRO A 81 -3.84 -4.49 -5.52
N ILE A 82 -2.55 -4.70 -5.57
CA ILE A 82 -1.60 -4.06 -4.66
C ILE A 82 -1.17 -2.70 -5.23
N ILE A 83 -0.59 -1.86 -4.39
CA ILE A 83 -0.11 -0.53 -4.77
C ILE A 83 1.41 -0.52 -4.74
N LEU A 84 2.02 -0.11 -5.84
CA LEU A 84 3.46 0.04 -6.00
C LEU A 84 3.83 1.49 -6.28
N ASP A 85 5.04 1.88 -5.91
CA ASP A 85 5.66 3.10 -6.44
C ASP A 85 6.30 2.85 -7.81
N SER A 86 6.93 3.87 -8.38
CA SER A 86 7.58 3.78 -9.69
C SER A 86 8.79 2.84 -9.72
N ASN A 87 9.34 2.48 -8.58
CA ASN A 87 10.43 1.51 -8.43
C ASN A 87 9.92 0.11 -8.07
N TYR A 88 8.62 -0.12 -8.17
CA TYR A 88 7.95 -1.38 -7.84
C TYR A 88 8.02 -1.77 -6.36
N LYS A 89 8.34 -0.82 -5.47
CA LYS A 89 8.23 -1.05 -4.04
C LYS A 89 6.76 -1.10 -3.64
N ILE A 90 6.40 -2.10 -2.84
CA ILE A 90 5.02 -2.24 -2.34
C ILE A 90 4.74 -1.14 -1.31
N LEU A 91 3.74 -0.34 -1.57
CA LEU A 91 3.22 0.69 -0.65
C LEU A 91 2.09 0.14 0.19
N ASP A 92 1.25 -0.71 -0.39
CA ASP A 92 0.15 -1.41 0.27
C ASP A 92 -0.08 -2.76 -0.39
N GLY A 93 -0.31 -3.78 0.42
CA GLY A 93 -0.69 -5.10 -0.05
C GLY A 93 0.35 -6.19 0.14
N TYR A 94 1.28 -6.09 1.09
CA TYR A 94 2.26 -7.14 1.37
C TYR A 94 1.61 -8.50 1.67
N HIS A 95 0.53 -8.54 2.44
CA HIS A 95 -0.15 -9.80 2.74
C HIS A 95 -0.76 -10.42 1.47
N ARG A 96 -1.35 -9.61 0.60
CA ARG A 96 -1.87 -10.06 -0.69
C ARG A 96 -0.76 -10.56 -1.61
N TYR A 97 0.38 -9.88 -1.64
CA TYR A 97 1.52 -10.31 -2.43
C TYR A 97 2.07 -11.66 -1.96
N VAL A 98 2.28 -11.82 -0.66
CA VAL A 98 2.75 -13.10 -0.09
C VAL A 98 1.77 -14.23 -0.38
N LYS A 99 0.47 -13.95 -0.32
CA LYS A 99 -0.55 -14.94 -0.68
C LYS A 99 -0.45 -15.39 -2.14
N HIS A 100 -0.16 -14.48 -3.06
CA HIS A 100 0.09 -14.84 -4.46
C HIS A 100 1.27 -15.81 -4.58
N ILE A 101 2.34 -15.60 -3.80
CA ILE A 101 3.49 -16.51 -3.78
C ILE A 101 3.10 -17.89 -3.25
N ILE A 102 2.41 -17.95 -2.11
CA ILE A 102 2.00 -19.21 -1.49
C ILE A 102 1.07 -20.01 -2.41
N GLU A 103 0.18 -19.34 -3.13
CA GLU A 103 -0.75 -19.95 -4.08
C GLU A 103 -0.14 -20.19 -5.46
N ASN A 104 1.15 -19.96 -5.64
CA ASN A 104 1.89 -20.16 -6.91
C ASN A 104 1.29 -19.38 -8.09
N LYS A 105 0.75 -18.19 -7.85
CA LYS A 105 0.27 -17.32 -8.91
C LYS A 105 1.45 -16.77 -9.70
N LYS A 106 1.32 -16.69 -11.02
CA LYS A 106 2.36 -16.19 -11.92
C LYS A 106 2.32 -14.67 -12.07
N THR A 107 1.14 -14.10 -12.04
CA THR A 107 0.90 -12.68 -12.27
C THR A 107 0.09 -12.05 -11.13
N ILE A 108 0.21 -10.75 -11.00
CA ILE A 108 -0.50 -9.96 -10.00
C ILE A 108 -0.94 -8.64 -10.62
N ASN A 109 -2.15 -8.20 -10.30
CA ASN A 109 -2.63 -6.89 -10.69
C ASN A 109 -2.14 -5.83 -9.72
N VAL A 110 -1.66 -4.73 -10.24
CA VAL A 110 -1.08 -3.65 -9.45
C VAL A 110 -1.56 -2.29 -9.93
N TYR A 111 -1.57 -1.31 -9.02
CA TYR A 111 -1.56 0.11 -9.35
C TYR A 111 -0.14 0.63 -9.19
N ILE A 112 0.39 1.30 -10.19
CA ILE A 112 1.72 1.91 -10.13
C ILE A 112 1.54 3.42 -10.02
N PHE A 113 2.04 4.00 -8.93
CA PHE A 113 1.97 5.43 -8.67
C PHE A 113 3.32 6.07 -8.98
N ASP A 114 3.34 6.96 -9.97
CA ASP A 114 4.54 7.68 -10.33
C ASP A 114 4.89 8.75 -9.28
N LYS A 115 6.09 9.32 -9.41
CA LYS A 115 6.60 10.32 -8.46
C LYS A 115 5.71 11.56 -8.39
N LYS A 116 5.12 11.98 -9.49
CA LYS A 116 4.24 13.14 -9.54
C LYS A 116 2.95 12.89 -8.77
N LEU A 117 2.35 11.71 -8.95
CA LEU A 117 1.16 11.31 -8.22
C LEU A 117 1.45 11.14 -6.73
N MET A 118 2.58 10.53 -6.37
CA MET A 118 2.96 10.32 -4.98
C MET A 118 3.01 11.61 -4.16
N LYS A 119 3.42 12.72 -4.76
CA LYS A 119 3.41 14.03 -4.08
C LYS A 119 2.03 14.45 -3.58
N LYS A 120 0.97 13.98 -4.23
CA LYS A 120 -0.42 14.29 -3.84
C LYS A 120 -0.88 13.55 -2.60
N PHE A 121 -0.13 12.55 -2.14
CA PHE A 121 -0.46 11.76 -0.95
C PHE A 121 0.33 12.19 0.28
N ILE A 122 1.26 13.15 0.16
CA ILE A 122 2.06 13.65 1.28
C ILE A 122 1.17 14.33 2.31
N ILE A 123 1.31 13.91 3.58
CA ILE A 123 0.59 14.49 4.72
C ILE A 123 1.51 15.20 5.70
N GLY A 124 2.82 15.08 5.55
CA GLY A 124 3.80 15.74 6.41
C GLY A 124 5.20 15.21 6.20
N LYS A 125 6.13 15.77 6.95
CA LYS A 125 7.51 15.29 7.00
C LYS A 125 7.60 14.00 7.81
N ARG A 126 8.60 13.19 7.51
CA ARG A 126 8.91 12.02 8.32
C ARG A 126 9.07 12.40 9.80
N HIS A 127 8.57 11.57 10.69
CA HIS A 127 8.56 11.75 12.16
C HIS A 127 7.62 12.82 12.71
N GLU A 128 6.88 13.55 11.89
CA GLU A 128 5.77 14.36 12.38
C GLU A 128 4.59 13.47 12.76
N ILE A 129 3.90 13.82 13.84
CA ILE A 129 2.64 13.16 14.18
C ILE A 129 1.54 13.86 13.40
N ASN A 130 0.95 13.16 12.44
CA ASN A 130 -0.09 13.70 11.58
C ASN A 130 -1.43 13.03 11.91
N THR A 131 -2.24 13.72 12.70
CA THR A 131 -3.65 13.39 12.84
C THR A 131 -4.46 14.36 11.99
N LEU A 132 -5.33 13.82 11.12
CA LEU A 132 -6.24 14.63 10.33
C LEU A 132 -7.66 14.44 10.83
N GLU A 133 -8.34 15.54 11.07
CA GLU A 133 -9.80 15.49 11.23
C GLU A 133 -10.46 15.14 9.88
N ILE A 134 -11.62 14.52 9.92
CA ILE A 134 -12.30 14.07 8.71
C ILE A 134 -12.57 15.20 7.71
N ASN A 135 -12.91 16.38 8.20
CA ASN A 135 -13.16 17.54 7.35
C ASN A 135 -11.87 18.02 6.66
N ASP A 136 -10.75 18.00 7.38
CA ASP A 136 -9.43 18.36 6.83
C ASP A 136 -9.00 17.35 5.75
N PHE A 137 -9.28 16.09 5.95
CA PHE A 137 -9.03 15.04 4.98
C PHE A 137 -9.83 15.26 3.70
N ILE A 138 -11.13 15.55 3.82
CA ILE A 138 -12.02 15.80 2.68
C ILE A 138 -11.55 17.04 1.91
N GLU A 139 -11.24 18.12 2.62
CA GLU A 139 -10.73 19.35 2.02
C GLU A 139 -9.43 19.13 1.29
N LEU A 140 -8.48 18.42 1.91
CA LEU A 140 -7.20 18.08 1.32
C LEU A 140 -7.36 17.25 0.05
N PHE A 141 -8.25 16.25 0.08
CA PHE A 141 -8.55 15.42 -1.06
C PHE A 141 -9.11 16.25 -2.22
N ASN A 142 -10.13 17.06 -1.96
CA ASN A 142 -10.76 17.90 -2.96
C ASN A 142 -9.76 18.87 -3.58
N ARG A 143 -8.93 19.52 -2.77
CA ARG A 143 -7.92 20.46 -3.25
C ARG A 143 -6.90 19.81 -4.18
N ARG A 144 -6.45 18.59 -3.84
CA ARG A 144 -5.39 17.89 -4.58
C ARG A 144 -5.88 17.15 -5.82
N PHE A 145 -7.13 16.70 -5.81
CA PHE A 145 -7.67 15.81 -6.84
C PHE A 145 -8.82 16.41 -7.64
N LYS A 146 -9.23 17.64 -7.38
CA LYS A 146 -10.36 18.28 -8.07
C LYS A 146 -10.24 18.24 -9.60
N LYS A 147 -9.07 18.52 -10.15
CA LYS A 147 -8.85 18.48 -11.61
C LYS A 147 -8.97 17.08 -12.19
N ILE A 148 -8.64 16.07 -11.40
CA ILE A 148 -8.75 14.66 -11.81
C ILE A 148 -10.21 14.23 -11.79
N LEU A 149 -10.95 14.60 -10.73
CA LEU A 149 -12.37 14.29 -10.59
C LEU A 149 -13.22 14.91 -11.72
N LEU A 150 -12.92 16.14 -12.12
CA LEU A 150 -13.64 16.82 -13.20
C LEU A 150 -13.50 16.13 -14.56
N LYS A 151 -12.51 15.27 -14.76
CA LYS A 151 -12.36 14.49 -15.99
C LYS A 151 -13.35 13.32 -16.10
N TYR A 152 -13.99 12.96 -15.00
CA TYR A 152 -14.91 11.82 -14.89
C TYR A 152 -16.37 12.22 -14.69
N GLU A 153 -16.64 13.52 -14.59
CA GLU A 153 -17.98 14.06 -14.66
C GLU A 153 -18.37 14.22 -16.15
#